data_fe5102a471b80b607677e692054149c8
#
_entry.id   fe5102a471b80b607677e692054149c8
#
_cell.length_a   1.000
_cell.length_b   1.000
_cell.length_c   1.000
_cell.angle_alpha   90.00
_cell.angle_beta   90.00
_cell.angle_gamma   90.00
#
_symmetry.space_group_name_H-M   'P 1'
#
loop_
_entity.id
_entity.type
_entity.pdbx_description
1 polymer ?
#
loop_
_entity_poly.entity_id
_entity_poly.type
_entity_poly.pdbx_seq_one_letter_code
_entity_poly.pdbx_strand_id
1 'polypeptide(L)'
;MKYRYLGNSGLKVSELVYGNWLTHATQIENEAAYATVKAALEGGITSFDTADVYANQAAETVLGDALKGHRREGLEVFTKVYWPVAERMPNDTGLSRKHIMESINGSLKRLQMEYV
;
A
#
# COMPACT_ATOMS: atom_id res chain seq x y z
N MET A 1 8.08 -18.95 -4.42
CA MET A 1 8.51 -17.52 -4.49
C MET A 1 9.98 -17.41 -4.11
N LYS A 2 10.72 -16.51 -4.75
CA LYS A 2 12.09 -16.14 -4.35
C LYS A 2 12.07 -14.80 -3.62
N TYR A 3 13.04 -14.62 -2.73
CA TYR A 3 13.21 -13.39 -1.95
C TYR A 3 14.62 -12.86 -2.13
N ARG A 4 14.78 -11.54 -2.15
CA ARG A 4 16.07 -10.87 -2.31
C ARG A 4 16.19 -9.66 -1.38
N TYR A 5 17.40 -9.27 -1.07
CA TYR A 5 17.63 -8.03 -0.33
C TYR A 5 17.31 -6.81 -1.19
N LEU A 6 16.68 -5.82 -0.60
CA LEU A 6 16.41 -4.53 -1.24
C LEU A 6 17.72 -3.71 -1.20
N GLY A 7 18.44 -3.73 -2.33
CA GLY A 7 19.75 -3.12 -2.44
C GLY A 7 20.73 -3.65 -1.39
N ASN A 8 21.39 -2.75 -0.69
CA ASN A 8 22.35 -3.06 0.38
C ASN A 8 21.72 -3.01 1.79
N SER A 9 20.39 -3.00 1.88
CA SER A 9 19.68 -3.01 3.16
C SER A 9 19.55 -4.44 3.72
N GLY A 10 19.23 -4.56 5.00
CA GLY A 10 18.88 -5.84 5.62
C GLY A 10 17.45 -6.31 5.32
N LEU A 11 16.64 -5.48 4.61
CA LEU A 11 15.27 -5.81 4.27
C LEU A 11 15.21 -6.82 3.12
N LYS A 12 14.51 -7.92 3.32
CA LYS A 12 14.18 -8.87 2.26
C LYS A 12 12.78 -8.60 1.73
N VAL A 13 12.63 -8.66 0.42
CA VAL A 13 11.36 -8.51 -0.30
C VAL A 13 11.14 -9.70 -1.21
N SER A 14 9.89 -10.03 -1.52
CA SER A 14 9.59 -10.99 -2.57
C SER A 14 10.00 -10.43 -3.93
N GLU A 15 10.52 -11.27 -4.85
CA GLU A 15 10.94 -10.81 -6.19
C GLU A 15 9.78 -10.27 -7.02
N LEU A 16 8.57 -10.75 -6.76
CA LEU A 16 7.33 -10.18 -7.28
C LEU A 16 6.68 -9.32 -6.20
N VAL A 17 6.25 -8.13 -6.57
CA VAL A 17 5.55 -7.19 -5.70
C VAL A 17 4.13 -7.03 -6.22
N TYR A 18 3.15 -7.13 -5.34
CA TYR A 18 1.76 -6.89 -5.69
C TYR A 18 1.48 -5.38 -5.74
N GLY A 19 1.12 -4.85 -6.92
CA GLY A 19 0.74 -3.46 -7.10
C GLY A 19 -0.77 -3.30 -7.25
N ASN A 20 -1.34 -2.29 -6.60
CA ASN A 20 -2.79 -2.06 -6.62
C ASN A 20 -3.23 -0.74 -7.27
N TRP A 21 -2.37 -0.14 -8.12
CA TRP A 21 -2.68 1.16 -8.72
C TRP A 21 -3.99 1.17 -9.51
N LEU A 22 -4.18 0.21 -10.40
CA LEU A 22 -5.37 0.16 -11.28
C LEU A 22 -6.41 -0.88 -10.83
N THR A 23 -6.07 -1.72 -9.87
CA THR A 23 -6.86 -2.89 -9.52
C THR A 23 -7.94 -2.55 -8.49
N HIS A 24 -7.52 -2.02 -7.33
CA HIS A 24 -8.40 -1.83 -6.20
C HIS A 24 -9.30 -0.60 -6.37
N ALA A 25 -10.57 -0.78 -6.11
CA ALA A 25 -11.60 0.27 -6.09
C ALA A 25 -11.75 1.07 -7.41
N THR A 26 -11.18 0.58 -8.53
CA THR A 26 -11.27 1.23 -9.84
C THR A 26 -11.75 0.30 -10.94
N GLN A 27 -11.00 -0.76 -11.22
CA GLN A 27 -11.28 -1.67 -12.34
C GLN A 27 -12.00 -2.95 -11.92
N ILE A 28 -11.88 -3.35 -10.64
CA ILE A 28 -12.50 -4.56 -10.12
C ILE A 28 -13.24 -4.27 -8.82
N GLU A 29 -14.29 -5.04 -8.57
CA GLU A 29 -15.03 -5.04 -7.32
C GLU A 29 -14.13 -5.48 -6.15
N ASN A 30 -14.44 -5.04 -4.94
CA ASN A 30 -13.63 -5.31 -3.74
C ASN A 30 -13.44 -6.82 -3.50
N GLU A 31 -14.45 -7.64 -3.74
CA GLU A 31 -14.35 -9.10 -3.60
C GLU A 31 -13.29 -9.70 -4.53
N ALA A 32 -13.23 -9.24 -5.78
CA ALA A 32 -12.19 -9.66 -6.72
C ALA A 32 -10.81 -9.14 -6.31
N ALA A 33 -10.72 -7.92 -5.74
CA ALA A 33 -9.48 -7.40 -5.17
C ALA A 33 -9.00 -8.26 -4.01
N TYR A 34 -9.89 -8.67 -3.10
CA TYR A 34 -9.54 -9.57 -2.00
C TYR A 34 -9.07 -10.94 -2.50
N ALA A 35 -9.73 -11.48 -3.52
CA ALA A 35 -9.33 -12.75 -4.13
C ALA A 35 -7.92 -12.68 -4.76
N THR A 36 -7.59 -11.58 -5.44
CA THR A 36 -6.26 -11.38 -6.04
C THR A 36 -5.16 -11.20 -4.99
N VAL A 37 -5.41 -10.46 -3.91
CA VAL A 37 -4.49 -10.34 -2.76
C VAL A 37 -4.27 -11.70 -2.10
N LYS A 38 -5.34 -12.46 -1.88
CA LYS A 38 -5.25 -13.82 -1.33
C LYS A 38 -4.39 -14.72 -2.22
N ALA A 39 -4.63 -14.72 -3.53
CA ALA A 39 -3.83 -15.51 -4.47
C ALA A 39 -2.34 -15.08 -4.47
N ALA A 40 -2.07 -13.79 -4.34
CA ALA A 40 -0.70 -13.27 -4.21
C ALA A 40 -0.01 -13.82 -2.95
N LEU A 41 -0.68 -13.79 -1.80
CA LEU A 41 -0.18 -14.34 -0.54
C LEU A 41 0.05 -15.86 -0.63
N GLU A 42 -0.89 -16.60 -1.19
CA GLU A 42 -0.77 -18.04 -1.43
C GLU A 42 0.39 -18.38 -2.38
N GLY A 43 0.67 -17.51 -3.33
CA GLY A 43 1.84 -17.57 -4.21
C GLY A 43 3.16 -17.19 -3.54
N GLY A 44 3.14 -16.75 -2.28
CA GLY A 44 4.30 -16.36 -1.49
C GLY A 44 4.76 -14.91 -1.71
N ILE A 45 3.93 -14.05 -2.29
CA ILE A 45 4.19 -12.61 -2.34
C ILE A 45 3.99 -12.04 -0.93
N THR A 46 5.01 -11.34 -0.42
CA THR A 46 4.96 -10.66 0.87
C THR A 46 5.01 -9.15 0.75
N SER A 47 5.31 -8.65 -0.45
CA SER A 47 5.55 -7.22 -0.71
C SER A 47 4.39 -6.62 -1.50
N PHE A 48 3.80 -5.54 -0.98
CA PHE A 48 2.60 -4.88 -1.51
C PHE A 48 2.89 -3.39 -1.71
N ASP A 49 2.65 -2.90 -2.93
CA ASP A 49 2.88 -1.50 -3.32
C ASP A 49 1.57 -0.77 -3.56
N THR A 50 1.38 0.33 -2.85
CA THR A 50 0.22 1.23 -2.96
C THR A 50 0.66 2.69 -2.95
N ALA A 51 -0.29 3.62 -2.97
CA ALA A 51 -0.07 5.05 -2.72
C ALA A 51 -1.35 5.70 -2.15
N ASP A 52 -1.16 6.79 -1.44
CA ASP A 52 -2.25 7.56 -0.85
C ASP A 52 -3.26 8.07 -1.89
N VAL A 53 -2.79 8.41 -3.10
CA VAL A 53 -3.61 8.96 -4.17
C VAL A 53 -4.35 7.89 -5.01
N TYR A 54 -3.98 6.61 -4.89
CA TYR A 54 -4.58 5.57 -5.73
C TYR A 54 -6.08 5.41 -5.45
N ALA A 55 -6.88 5.40 -6.53
CA ALA A 55 -8.34 5.33 -6.45
C ALA A 55 -8.94 6.36 -5.47
N ASN A 56 -8.40 7.58 -5.45
CA ASN A 56 -8.82 8.63 -4.51
C ASN A 56 -8.81 8.14 -3.05
N GLN A 57 -7.71 7.54 -2.63
CA GLN A 57 -7.46 6.96 -1.30
C GLN A 57 -8.11 5.57 -1.06
N ALA A 58 -9.07 5.16 -1.88
CA ALA A 58 -9.79 3.91 -1.65
C ALA A 58 -8.89 2.66 -1.81
N ALA A 59 -7.85 2.72 -2.64
CA ALA A 59 -6.95 1.58 -2.86
C ALA A 59 -6.22 1.14 -1.58
N GLU A 60 -5.80 2.07 -0.73
CA GLU A 60 -5.20 1.73 0.57
C GLU A 60 -6.20 1.07 1.52
N THR A 61 -7.45 1.55 1.55
CA THR A 61 -8.50 0.95 2.38
C THR A 61 -8.79 -0.48 1.96
N VAL A 62 -8.95 -0.72 0.66
CA VAL A 62 -9.21 -2.07 0.11
C VAL A 62 -8.02 -3.00 0.38
N LEU A 63 -6.77 -2.51 0.26
CA LEU A 63 -5.59 -3.30 0.58
C LEU A 63 -5.52 -3.63 2.08
N GLY A 64 -5.78 -2.65 2.94
CA GLY A 64 -5.81 -2.85 4.39
C GLY A 64 -6.84 -3.90 4.81
N ASP A 65 -8.04 -3.84 4.25
CA ASP A 65 -9.10 -4.83 4.48
C ASP A 65 -8.69 -6.22 3.98
N ALA A 66 -8.07 -6.31 2.79
CA ALA A 66 -7.63 -7.58 2.21
C ALA A 66 -6.49 -8.24 3.00
N LEU A 67 -5.63 -7.45 3.65
CA LEU A 67 -4.50 -7.93 4.46
C LEU A 67 -4.88 -8.17 5.93
N LYS A 68 -6.09 -7.82 6.33
CA LYS A 68 -6.57 -7.98 7.71
C LYS A 68 -6.52 -9.44 8.16
N GLY A 69 -5.98 -9.65 9.36
CA GLY A 69 -5.84 -11.00 9.93
C GLY A 69 -4.57 -11.74 9.50
N HIS A 70 -3.80 -11.20 8.55
CA HIS A 70 -2.46 -11.71 8.26
C HIS A 70 -1.44 -11.17 9.25
N ARG A 71 -0.41 -11.98 9.53
CA ARG A 71 0.67 -11.57 10.43
C ARG A 71 1.43 -10.38 9.85
N ARG A 72 1.35 -9.22 10.54
CA ARG A 72 1.90 -7.95 10.02
C ARG A 72 3.41 -8.00 9.76
N GLU A 73 4.18 -8.66 10.62
CA GLU A 73 5.64 -8.77 10.50
C GLU A 73 6.08 -9.66 9.32
N GLY A 74 5.17 -10.35 8.68
CA GLY A 74 5.41 -11.12 7.47
C GLY A 74 5.09 -10.37 6.19
N LEU A 75 4.75 -9.08 6.27
CA LEU A 75 4.33 -8.26 5.13
C LEU A 75 5.19 -7.00 5.02
N GLU A 76 5.68 -6.71 3.83
CA GLU A 76 6.31 -5.46 3.45
C GLU A 76 5.30 -4.62 2.67
N VAL A 77 4.73 -3.61 3.31
CA VAL A 77 3.75 -2.70 2.69
C VAL A 77 4.41 -1.36 2.41
N PHE A 78 4.40 -0.97 1.14
CA PHE A 78 4.97 0.29 0.66
C PHE A 78 3.85 1.22 0.24
N THR A 79 3.88 2.47 0.69
CA THR A 79 3.00 3.52 0.19
C THR A 79 3.80 4.75 -0.23
N LYS A 80 3.14 5.72 -0.83
CA LYS A 80 3.80 6.90 -1.41
C LYS A 80 3.03 8.15 -1.05
N VAL A 81 3.75 9.28 -1.06
CA VAL A 81 3.23 10.62 -0.86
C VAL A 81 3.81 11.56 -1.91
N TYR A 82 3.02 12.42 -2.46
CA TYR A 82 3.42 13.58 -3.26
C TYR A 82 2.20 14.39 -3.73
N TRP A 83 1.22 13.73 -4.31
CA TRP A 83 0.05 14.35 -4.92
C TRP A 83 -1.02 14.68 -3.89
N PRO A 84 -1.86 15.69 -4.15
CA PRO A 84 -2.99 15.95 -3.26
C PRO A 84 -4.01 14.82 -3.35
N VAL A 85 -4.56 14.44 -2.23
CA VAL A 85 -5.59 13.37 -2.11
C VAL A 85 -7.01 13.92 -1.98
N ALA A 86 -7.15 15.25 -1.99
CA ALA A 86 -8.40 15.99 -1.91
C ALA A 86 -8.32 17.27 -2.75
N GLU A 87 -9.26 18.19 -2.58
CA GLU A 87 -9.13 19.51 -3.19
C GLU A 87 -7.81 20.18 -2.81
N ARG A 88 -7.08 20.63 -3.81
CA ARG A 88 -5.70 21.09 -3.63
C ARG A 88 -5.60 22.38 -2.82
N MET A 89 -4.91 22.31 -1.69
CA MET A 89 -4.48 23.45 -0.90
C MET A 89 -2.96 23.68 -1.04
N PRO A 90 -2.42 24.83 -0.66
CA PRO A 90 -1.00 25.17 -0.90
C PRO A 90 0.03 24.17 -0.36
N ASN A 91 -0.30 23.43 0.73
CA ASN A 91 0.62 22.52 1.39
C ASN A 91 0.22 21.04 1.25
N ASP A 92 -0.67 20.70 0.32
CA ASP A 92 -1.19 19.32 0.12
C ASP A 92 -0.47 18.58 -0.99
N THR A 93 0.67 19.07 -1.43
CA THR A 93 1.51 18.44 -2.46
C THR A 93 2.98 18.62 -2.15
N GLY A 94 3.81 17.79 -2.75
CA GLY A 94 5.26 17.80 -2.58
C GLY A 94 5.72 17.02 -1.36
N LEU A 95 6.94 17.29 -0.92
CA LEU A 95 7.64 16.50 0.11
C LEU A 95 8.03 17.36 1.31
N SER A 96 7.21 18.35 1.67
CA SER A 96 7.39 19.06 2.93
C SER A 96 7.20 18.10 4.11
N ARG A 97 7.90 18.37 5.22
CA ARG A 97 7.74 17.57 6.44
C ARG A 97 6.26 17.51 6.89
N LYS A 98 5.55 18.65 6.79
CA LYS A 98 4.11 18.72 7.10
C LYS A 98 3.33 17.72 6.25
N HIS A 99 3.46 17.78 4.91
CA HIS A 99 2.71 16.91 4.00
C HIS A 99 3.06 15.43 4.18
N ILE A 100 4.34 15.10 4.36
CA ILE A 100 4.77 13.72 4.63
C ILE A 100 4.12 13.19 5.92
N MET A 101 4.15 13.95 7.01
CA MET A 101 3.58 13.51 8.29
C MET A 101 2.06 13.36 8.25
N GLU A 102 1.37 14.24 7.57
CA GLU A 102 -0.09 14.15 7.41
C GLU A 102 -0.47 12.97 6.51
N SER A 103 0.23 12.80 5.40
CA SER A 103 0.00 11.69 4.46
C SER A 103 0.25 10.33 5.10
N ILE A 104 1.36 10.15 5.80
CA ILE A 104 1.63 8.86 6.46
C ILE A 104 0.56 8.52 7.51
N ASN A 105 0.15 9.50 8.32
CA ASN A 105 -0.92 9.28 9.30
C ASN A 105 -2.24 8.88 8.62
N GLY A 106 -2.57 9.51 7.49
CA GLY A 106 -3.73 9.14 6.68
C GLY A 106 -3.62 7.73 6.10
N SER A 107 -2.47 7.39 5.52
CA SER A 107 -2.20 6.06 4.95
C SER A 107 -2.29 4.95 6.00
N LEU A 108 -1.67 5.13 7.16
CA LEU A 108 -1.72 4.15 8.25
C LEU A 108 -3.17 3.91 8.71
N LYS A 109 -3.98 4.97 8.80
CA LYS A 109 -5.40 4.86 9.14
C LYS A 109 -6.19 4.07 8.09
N ARG A 110 -5.97 4.34 6.80
CA ARG A 110 -6.66 3.63 5.70
C ARG A 110 -6.21 2.18 5.59
N LEU A 111 -4.92 1.92 5.71
CA LEU A 111 -4.33 0.58 5.72
C LEU A 111 -4.64 -0.21 7.00
N GLN A 112 -5.12 0.45 8.06
CA GLN A 112 -5.35 -0.15 9.38
C GLN A 112 -4.07 -0.79 9.96
N MET A 113 -2.94 -0.10 9.80
CA MET A 113 -1.60 -0.56 10.21
C MET A 113 -0.91 0.49 11.07
N GLU A 114 0.05 0.05 11.88
CA GLU A 114 0.85 0.94 12.75
C GLU A 114 2.12 1.44 12.07
N TYR A 115 2.55 0.77 10.99
CA TYR A 115 3.74 1.13 10.20
C TYR A 115 3.64 0.59 8.77
N VAL A 116 4.42 1.18 7.87
CA VAL A 116 4.69 0.73 6.48
C VAL A 116 6.17 0.73 6.22
#